data_70024b2247c6e5dd7ad1625ef306f508
#
_entry.id   70024b2247c6e5dd7ad1625ef306f508
#
_cell.length_a   1.000
_cell.length_b   1.000
_cell.length_c   1.000
_cell.angle_alpha   90.00
_cell.angle_beta   90.00
_cell.angle_gamma   90.00
#
_symmetry.space_group_name_H-M   'P 1'
#
loop_
_entity.id
_entity.type
_entity.pdbx_description
1 polymer ?
#
loop_
_entity_poly.entity_id
_entity_poly.type
_entity_poly.pdbx_seq_one_letter_code
_entity_poly.pdbx_strand_id
1 'polypeptide(L)'
;MTVPFVTVEGPIGVGKTSLSKEIAATFNYHLLKEIVDENPFLNKFYENIEEWSFQTEMFFLCNRYKQLTDIQKFRLAHAKPVVADYHIFKNLIFAKRTLAPTEYEKYEEIYKILTKDMPVPNVVVYLYASVDMLMERIAMRGREFEKMISRDYMDQLVLDYHSFIEHFEKMHPEIPVIRFNGDQLDFVKNPDDLSYVLKTIKDTLQQRSLQL
;
A
#
# COMPACT_ATOMS: atom_id res chain seq x y z
N MET A 1 17.31 7.47 17.62
CA MET A 1 17.06 6.89 16.28
C MET A 1 15.63 6.39 16.22
N THR A 2 14.86 6.85 15.27
CA THR A 2 13.49 6.35 15.05
C THR A 2 13.52 4.91 14.54
N VAL A 3 12.60 4.07 15.03
CA VAL A 3 12.48 2.67 14.58
C VAL A 3 11.99 2.66 13.12
N PRO A 4 12.67 1.96 12.20
CA PRO A 4 12.23 1.89 10.81
C PRO A 4 10.82 1.32 10.66
N PHE A 5 9.96 2.08 9.99
CA PHE A 5 8.65 1.65 9.52
C PHE A 5 8.55 2.03 8.03
N VAL A 6 8.67 1.04 7.16
CA VAL A 6 8.63 1.18 5.70
C VAL A 6 7.28 0.69 5.19
N THR A 7 6.66 1.44 4.29
CA THR A 7 5.45 0.97 3.60
C THR A 7 5.71 0.87 2.11
N VAL A 8 5.22 -0.20 1.49
CA VAL A 8 5.26 -0.40 0.04
C VAL A 8 3.87 -0.20 -0.51
N GLU A 9 3.69 0.78 -1.38
CA GLU A 9 2.42 1.18 -1.95
C GLU A 9 2.41 1.16 -3.48
N GLY A 10 1.21 1.13 -4.04
CA GLY A 10 0.97 1.15 -5.48
C GLY A 10 -0.26 0.34 -5.89
N PRO A 11 -0.66 0.38 -7.17
CA PRO A 11 -1.86 -0.27 -7.66
C PRO A 11 -1.83 -1.80 -7.55
N ILE A 12 -2.98 -2.42 -7.84
CA ILE A 12 -3.12 -3.89 -7.85
C ILE A 12 -2.16 -4.46 -8.91
N GLY A 13 -1.50 -5.58 -8.60
CA GLY A 13 -0.58 -6.25 -9.54
C GLY A 13 0.85 -5.71 -9.58
N VAL A 14 1.16 -4.55 -8.98
CA VAL A 14 2.48 -3.90 -9.12
C VAL A 14 3.66 -4.61 -8.41
N GLY A 15 3.39 -5.55 -7.49
CA GLY A 15 4.45 -6.33 -6.83
C GLY A 15 4.75 -5.94 -5.37
N LYS A 16 3.86 -5.18 -4.71
CA LYS A 16 4.02 -4.74 -3.30
C LYS A 16 4.46 -5.85 -2.35
N THR A 17 3.70 -6.94 -2.32
CA THR A 17 3.96 -8.06 -1.41
C THR A 17 5.30 -8.76 -1.70
N SER A 18 5.71 -8.84 -2.98
CA SER A 18 7.01 -9.41 -3.35
C SER A 18 8.14 -8.54 -2.81
N LEU A 19 8.10 -7.24 -3.07
CA LEU A 19 9.14 -6.32 -2.58
C LEU A 19 9.17 -6.26 -1.04
N SER A 20 8.01 -6.23 -0.38
CA SER A 20 7.94 -6.20 1.09
C SER A 20 8.55 -7.45 1.73
N LYS A 21 8.42 -8.62 1.10
CA LYS A 21 9.09 -9.85 1.55
C LYS A 21 10.60 -9.74 1.43
N GLU A 22 11.11 -9.21 0.32
CA GLU A 22 12.56 -9.03 0.11
C GLU A 22 13.15 -8.03 1.10
N ILE A 23 12.45 -6.91 1.35
CA ILE A 23 12.85 -5.93 2.39
C ILE A 23 12.87 -6.60 3.77
N ALA A 24 11.82 -7.35 4.12
CA ALA A 24 11.72 -8.04 5.41
C ALA A 24 12.87 -9.04 5.61
N ALA A 25 13.16 -9.85 4.59
CA ALA A 25 14.24 -10.85 4.63
C ALA A 25 15.63 -10.20 4.72
N THR A 26 15.89 -9.19 3.88
CA THR A 26 17.22 -8.57 3.77
C THR A 26 17.57 -7.71 5.00
N PHE A 27 16.58 -6.96 5.55
CA PHE A 27 16.83 -6.05 6.66
C PHE A 27 16.42 -6.63 8.02
N ASN A 28 15.92 -7.86 8.05
CA ASN A 28 15.38 -8.50 9.25
C ASN A 28 14.25 -7.68 9.90
N TYR A 29 13.32 -7.19 9.05
CA TYR A 29 12.14 -6.44 9.48
C TYR A 29 10.94 -7.37 9.65
N HIS A 30 10.04 -7.03 10.57
CA HIS A 30 8.75 -7.70 10.65
C HIS A 30 7.89 -7.34 9.44
N LEU A 31 7.41 -8.36 8.71
CA LEU A 31 6.51 -8.17 7.57
C LEU A 31 5.06 -8.07 8.03
N LEU A 32 4.44 -6.93 7.77
CA LEU A 32 3.00 -6.73 7.90
C LEU A 32 2.34 -6.93 6.53
N LYS A 33 1.63 -8.05 6.36
CA LYS A 33 0.88 -8.34 5.13
C LYS A 33 -0.53 -7.81 5.20
N GLU A 34 -1.02 -7.30 4.08
CA GLU A 34 -2.42 -6.94 3.91
C GLU A 34 -3.31 -8.19 3.97
N ILE A 35 -4.41 -8.08 4.74
CA ILE A 35 -5.46 -9.09 4.79
C ILE A 35 -6.45 -8.79 3.65
N VAL A 36 -6.35 -9.53 2.56
CA VAL A 36 -7.20 -9.36 1.37
C VAL A 36 -8.19 -10.51 1.25
N ASP A 37 -7.67 -11.75 1.30
CA ASP A 37 -8.44 -12.96 1.01
C ASP A 37 -9.50 -13.28 2.09
N GLU A 38 -9.41 -12.65 3.26
CA GLU A 38 -10.37 -12.80 4.36
C GLU A 38 -11.58 -11.86 4.23
N ASN A 39 -11.59 -10.93 3.25
CA ASN A 39 -12.71 -10.02 3.06
C ASN A 39 -13.92 -10.77 2.45
N PRO A 40 -15.03 -10.96 3.21
CA PRO A 40 -16.17 -11.73 2.74
C PRO A 40 -16.98 -11.01 1.66
N PHE A 41 -16.75 -9.72 1.45
CA PHE A 41 -17.47 -8.90 0.48
C PHE A 41 -16.73 -8.79 -0.85
N LEU A 42 -15.46 -9.18 -0.94
CA LEU A 42 -14.58 -8.85 -2.08
C LEU A 42 -15.07 -9.46 -3.41
N ASN A 43 -15.59 -10.70 -3.40
CA ASN A 43 -16.16 -11.30 -4.60
C ASN A 43 -17.39 -10.51 -5.08
N LYS A 44 -18.31 -10.21 -4.15
CA LYS A 44 -19.53 -9.44 -4.43
C LYS A 44 -19.21 -8.02 -4.88
N PHE A 45 -18.17 -7.42 -4.32
CA PHE A 45 -17.71 -6.10 -4.70
C PHE A 45 -17.33 -6.01 -6.19
N TYR A 46 -16.57 -6.97 -6.71
CA TYR A 46 -16.21 -6.96 -8.13
C TYR A 46 -17.38 -7.34 -9.06
N GLU A 47 -18.42 -8.01 -8.55
CA GLU A 47 -19.67 -8.28 -9.29
C GLU A 47 -20.57 -7.04 -9.34
N ASN A 48 -20.68 -6.30 -8.23
CA ASN A 48 -21.50 -5.08 -8.12
C ASN A 48 -20.84 -4.07 -7.15
N ILE A 49 -19.99 -3.20 -7.70
CA ILE A 49 -19.22 -2.22 -6.95
C ILE A 49 -20.15 -1.26 -6.17
N GLU A 50 -21.21 -0.77 -6.81
CA GLU A 50 -22.12 0.21 -6.20
C GLU A 50 -22.78 -0.32 -4.93
N GLU A 51 -23.20 -1.58 -4.93
CA GLU A 51 -23.90 -2.19 -3.80
C GLU A 51 -22.96 -2.57 -2.64
N TRP A 52 -21.74 -3.03 -2.96
CA TRP A 52 -20.87 -3.68 -1.96
C TRP A 52 -19.64 -2.86 -1.56
N SER A 53 -19.44 -1.67 -2.14
CA SER A 53 -18.24 -0.87 -1.87
C SER A 53 -18.15 -0.42 -0.42
N PHE A 54 -19.22 0.05 0.20
CA PHE A 54 -19.17 0.58 1.57
C PHE A 54 -18.76 -0.52 2.57
N GLN A 55 -19.36 -1.70 2.51
CA GLN A 55 -19.03 -2.84 3.38
C GLN A 55 -17.59 -3.32 3.15
N THR A 56 -17.16 -3.35 1.89
CA THR A 56 -15.81 -3.76 1.51
C THR A 56 -14.75 -2.81 2.04
N GLU A 57 -14.97 -1.50 1.86
CA GLU A 57 -14.03 -0.47 2.31
C GLU A 57 -13.98 -0.36 3.83
N MET A 58 -15.13 -0.49 4.52
CA MET A 58 -15.18 -0.53 5.99
C MET A 58 -14.46 -1.74 6.56
N PHE A 59 -14.60 -2.91 5.94
CA PHE A 59 -13.86 -4.11 6.35
C PHE A 59 -12.35 -3.87 6.26
N PHE A 60 -11.87 -3.35 5.14
CA PHE A 60 -10.45 -3.04 4.98
C PHE A 60 -9.97 -1.98 5.97
N LEU A 61 -10.74 -0.93 6.21
CA LEU A 61 -10.37 0.11 7.18
C LEU A 61 -10.24 -0.47 8.60
N CYS A 62 -11.22 -1.25 9.05
CA CYS A 62 -11.20 -1.86 10.38
C CYS A 62 -10.02 -2.83 10.56
N ASN A 63 -9.75 -3.67 9.55
CA ASN A 63 -8.63 -4.62 9.62
C ASN A 63 -7.27 -3.91 9.60
N ARG A 64 -7.08 -2.92 8.74
CA ARG A 64 -5.83 -2.16 8.66
C ARG A 64 -5.60 -1.35 9.94
N TYR A 65 -6.65 -0.74 10.49
CA TYR A 65 -6.59 -0.09 11.81
C TYR A 65 -6.10 -1.06 12.89
N LYS A 66 -6.71 -2.25 12.97
CA LYS A 66 -6.32 -3.28 13.94
C LYS A 66 -4.86 -3.72 13.75
N GLN A 67 -4.45 -4.01 12.52
CA GLN A 67 -3.09 -4.41 12.20
C GLN A 67 -2.05 -3.33 12.58
N LEU A 68 -2.34 -2.05 12.27
CA LEU A 68 -1.45 -0.93 12.60
C LEU A 68 -1.38 -0.69 14.11
N THR A 69 -2.50 -0.82 14.83
CA THR A 69 -2.52 -0.77 16.29
C THR A 69 -1.65 -1.87 16.90
N ASP A 70 -1.73 -3.09 16.36
CA ASP A 70 -0.94 -4.21 16.85
C ASP A 70 0.56 -4.03 16.57
N ILE A 71 0.96 -3.57 15.40
CA ILE A 71 2.39 -3.31 15.14
C ILE A 71 2.93 -2.16 15.98
N GLN A 72 2.14 -1.12 16.21
CA GLN A 72 2.52 -0.02 17.11
C GLN A 72 2.80 -0.55 18.50
N LYS A 73 1.87 -1.33 19.05
CA LYS A 73 1.96 -1.86 20.41
C LYS A 73 3.03 -2.93 20.58
N PHE A 74 3.13 -3.88 19.65
CA PHE A 74 3.95 -5.09 19.83
C PHE A 74 5.27 -5.07 19.06
N ARG A 75 5.49 -4.10 18.18
CA ARG A 75 6.71 -3.98 17.38
C ARG A 75 7.39 -2.63 17.56
N LEU A 76 6.82 -1.56 17.07
CA LEU A 76 7.46 -0.24 17.06
C LEU A 76 7.77 0.27 18.48
N ALA A 77 6.85 0.09 19.43
CA ALA A 77 7.10 0.42 20.86
C ALA A 77 8.25 -0.37 21.49
N HIS A 78 8.65 -1.50 20.89
CA HIS A 78 9.76 -2.35 21.35
C HIS A 78 11.00 -2.26 20.43
N ALA A 79 11.12 -1.17 19.68
CA ALA A 79 12.23 -0.91 18.74
C ALA A 79 12.43 -2.03 17.69
N LYS A 80 11.35 -2.71 17.29
CA LYS A 80 11.36 -3.74 16.24
C LYS A 80 10.93 -3.15 14.91
N PRO A 81 11.82 -3.09 13.90
CA PRO A 81 11.50 -2.52 12.60
C PRO A 81 10.39 -3.30 11.86
N VAL A 82 9.61 -2.57 11.04
CA VAL A 82 8.47 -3.11 10.30
C VAL A 82 8.54 -2.70 8.83
N VAL A 83 8.16 -3.60 7.94
CA VAL A 83 7.78 -3.30 6.57
C VAL A 83 6.36 -3.77 6.32
N ALA A 84 5.52 -2.91 5.76
CA ALA A 84 4.14 -3.23 5.39
C ALA A 84 3.97 -3.22 3.87
N ASP A 85 3.17 -4.14 3.33
CA ASP A 85 2.82 -4.17 1.90
C ASP A 85 1.59 -3.30 1.58
N TYR A 86 1.30 -2.35 2.44
CA TYR A 86 0.32 -1.28 2.27
C TYR A 86 0.57 -0.13 3.27
N HIS A 87 -0.05 1.02 3.01
CA HIS A 87 -0.30 2.07 3.99
C HIS A 87 -1.80 2.32 4.14
N ILE A 88 -2.25 2.74 5.33
CA ILE A 88 -3.68 2.94 5.58
C ILE A 88 -4.31 4.03 4.68
N PHE A 89 -3.52 4.97 4.15
CA PHE A 89 -4.02 6.00 3.25
C PHE A 89 -4.63 5.44 1.95
N LYS A 90 -4.24 4.23 1.51
CA LYS A 90 -4.85 3.60 0.33
C LYS A 90 -6.37 3.45 0.47
N ASN A 91 -6.88 3.38 1.70
CA ASN A 91 -8.30 3.36 1.99
C ASN A 91 -9.03 4.58 1.37
N LEU A 92 -8.41 5.77 1.43
CA LEU A 92 -9.00 6.98 0.83
C LEU A 92 -9.00 6.91 -0.70
N ILE A 93 -7.98 6.29 -1.31
CA ILE A 93 -7.91 6.14 -2.78
C ILE A 93 -9.07 5.27 -3.26
N PHE A 94 -9.24 4.09 -2.66
CA PHE A 94 -10.30 3.15 -3.05
C PHE A 94 -11.69 3.67 -2.70
N ALA A 95 -11.90 4.16 -1.47
CA ALA A 95 -13.18 4.70 -1.04
C ALA A 95 -13.65 5.86 -1.92
N LYS A 96 -12.75 6.78 -2.29
CA LYS A 96 -13.08 7.90 -3.18
C LYS A 96 -13.49 7.42 -4.58
N ARG A 97 -12.92 6.30 -5.05
CA ARG A 97 -13.22 5.68 -6.34
C ARG A 97 -14.57 4.97 -6.35
N THR A 98 -14.96 4.33 -5.25
CA THR A 98 -16.00 3.32 -5.23
C THR A 98 -17.27 3.73 -4.48
N LEU A 99 -17.17 4.67 -3.52
CA LEU A 99 -18.30 5.11 -2.71
C LEU A 99 -19.08 6.25 -3.37
N ALA A 100 -20.39 6.28 -3.14
CA ALA A 100 -21.19 7.44 -3.43
C ALA A 100 -20.72 8.66 -2.58
N PRO A 101 -20.87 9.91 -3.06
CA PRO A 101 -20.35 11.09 -2.36
C PRO A 101 -20.74 11.17 -0.88
N THR A 102 -22.01 10.89 -0.55
CA THR A 102 -22.52 10.91 0.83
C THR A 102 -21.99 9.80 1.72
N GLU A 103 -21.62 8.66 1.13
CA GLU A 103 -20.96 7.55 1.84
C GLU A 103 -19.49 7.82 2.04
N TYR A 104 -18.83 8.42 1.03
CA TYR A 104 -17.43 8.82 1.14
C TYR A 104 -17.21 9.85 2.26
N GLU A 105 -18.09 10.86 2.39
CA GLU A 105 -18.00 11.83 3.48
C GLU A 105 -18.00 11.14 4.86
N LYS A 106 -18.95 10.23 5.09
CA LYS A 106 -19.03 9.45 6.34
C LYS A 106 -17.79 8.58 6.56
N TYR A 107 -17.35 7.92 5.49
CA TYR A 107 -16.16 7.07 5.52
C TYR A 107 -14.90 7.88 5.87
N GLU A 108 -14.73 9.06 5.27
CA GLU A 108 -13.59 9.93 5.53
C GLU A 108 -13.57 10.45 6.98
N GLU A 109 -14.74 10.75 7.56
CA GLU A 109 -14.84 11.11 8.98
C GLU A 109 -14.38 9.94 9.88
N ILE A 110 -14.90 8.74 9.63
CA ILE A 110 -14.47 7.53 10.37
C ILE A 110 -12.98 7.27 10.20
N TYR A 111 -12.47 7.40 8.97
CA TYR A 111 -11.04 7.27 8.67
C TYR A 111 -10.20 8.24 9.51
N LYS A 112 -10.55 9.53 9.54
CA LYS A 112 -9.84 10.57 10.31
C LYS A 112 -9.82 10.24 11.81
N ILE A 113 -10.95 9.77 12.35
CA ILE A 113 -11.05 9.37 13.77
C ILE A 113 -10.11 8.20 14.07
N LEU A 114 -10.15 7.15 13.25
CA LEU A 114 -9.38 5.93 13.49
C LEU A 114 -7.87 6.13 13.26
N THR A 115 -7.47 7.02 12.36
CA THR A 115 -6.05 7.18 11.97
C THR A 115 -5.31 8.26 12.74
N LYS A 116 -5.98 9.05 13.57
CA LYS A 116 -5.41 10.20 14.27
C LYS A 116 -4.09 9.91 15.01
N ASP A 117 -4.00 8.74 15.64
CA ASP A 117 -2.85 8.35 16.47
C ASP A 117 -2.11 7.12 15.91
N MET A 118 -2.28 6.85 14.61
CA MET A 118 -1.62 5.71 13.95
C MET A 118 -0.15 5.97 13.69
N PRO A 119 0.69 4.93 13.68
CA PRO A 119 2.10 5.08 13.37
C PRO A 119 2.28 5.57 11.94
N VAL A 120 3.16 6.55 11.78
CA VAL A 120 3.51 7.14 10.48
C VAL A 120 4.77 6.46 9.95
N PRO A 121 4.83 6.07 8.66
CA PRO A 121 6.00 5.45 8.09
C PRO A 121 7.18 6.43 8.01
N ASN A 122 8.40 5.88 8.10
CA ASN A 122 9.61 6.67 7.88
C ASN A 122 9.90 6.87 6.38
N VAL A 123 9.49 5.91 5.57
CA VAL A 123 9.67 5.89 4.12
C VAL A 123 8.46 5.22 3.47
N VAL A 124 7.97 5.83 2.41
CA VAL A 124 6.99 5.23 1.50
C VAL A 124 7.70 4.82 0.21
N VAL A 125 7.61 3.55 -0.13
CA VAL A 125 8.09 3.02 -1.42
C VAL A 125 6.89 2.92 -2.35
N TYR A 126 6.82 3.80 -3.34
CA TYR A 126 5.75 3.81 -4.32
C TYR A 126 6.17 3.05 -5.58
N LEU A 127 5.49 1.94 -5.84
CA LEU A 127 5.62 1.15 -7.06
C LEU A 127 4.54 1.57 -8.05
N TYR A 128 4.92 1.78 -9.30
CA TYR A 128 4.00 2.06 -10.40
C TYR A 128 4.43 1.30 -11.66
N ALA A 129 3.50 1.03 -12.55
CA ALA A 129 3.74 0.40 -13.84
C ALA A 129 2.61 0.75 -14.82
N SER A 130 2.81 0.46 -16.10
CA SER A 130 1.76 0.56 -17.12
C SER A 130 0.59 -0.38 -16.80
N VAL A 131 -0.61 0.01 -17.21
CA VAL A 131 -1.80 -0.83 -17.00
C VAL A 131 -1.65 -2.19 -17.70
N ASP A 132 -0.98 -2.24 -18.84
CA ASP A 132 -0.69 -3.51 -19.55
C ASP A 132 0.11 -4.47 -18.67
N MET A 133 1.20 -3.98 -18.06
CA MET A 133 2.02 -4.77 -17.15
C MET A 133 1.25 -5.22 -15.89
N LEU A 134 0.41 -4.33 -15.35
CA LEU A 134 -0.39 -4.65 -14.17
C LEU A 134 -1.43 -5.73 -14.48
N MET A 135 -2.14 -5.64 -15.60
CA MET A 135 -3.13 -6.62 -16.04
C MET A 135 -2.49 -7.98 -16.32
N GLU A 136 -1.32 -8.01 -16.96
CA GLU A 136 -0.55 -9.24 -17.18
C GLU A 136 -0.19 -9.91 -15.85
N ARG A 137 0.33 -9.15 -14.88
CA ARG A 137 0.70 -9.67 -13.54
C ARG A 137 -0.51 -10.15 -12.74
N ILE A 138 -1.67 -9.46 -12.85
CA ILE A 138 -2.94 -9.87 -12.25
C ILE A 138 -3.38 -11.22 -12.85
N ALA A 139 -3.35 -11.34 -14.19
CA ALA A 139 -3.71 -12.57 -14.87
C ALA A 139 -2.79 -13.75 -14.48
N MET A 140 -1.46 -13.53 -14.41
CA MET A 140 -0.50 -14.56 -13.99
C MET A 140 -0.72 -15.00 -12.53
N ARG A 141 -1.14 -14.09 -11.62
CA ARG A 141 -1.42 -14.41 -10.22
C ARG A 141 -2.66 -15.27 -10.05
N GLY A 142 -3.66 -15.14 -10.92
CA GLY A 142 -4.80 -16.04 -11.05
C GLY A 142 -5.78 -16.05 -9.88
N ARG A 143 -5.93 -14.95 -9.12
CA ARG A 143 -6.95 -14.86 -8.07
C ARG A 143 -8.34 -14.74 -8.70
N GLU A 144 -9.30 -15.56 -8.23
CA GLU A 144 -10.64 -15.63 -8.82
C GLU A 144 -11.36 -14.27 -8.85
N PHE A 145 -11.37 -13.55 -7.71
CA PHE A 145 -12.01 -12.24 -7.62
C PHE A 145 -11.37 -11.16 -8.48
N GLU A 146 -10.09 -11.33 -8.88
CA GLU A 146 -9.39 -10.37 -9.73
C GLU A 146 -9.71 -10.54 -11.22
N LYS A 147 -10.29 -11.67 -11.64
CA LYS A 147 -10.72 -11.89 -13.03
C LYS A 147 -11.79 -10.90 -13.50
N MET A 148 -12.54 -10.31 -12.56
CA MET A 148 -13.58 -9.31 -12.82
C MET A 148 -13.05 -7.88 -12.96
N ILE A 149 -11.75 -7.64 -12.68
CA ILE A 149 -11.14 -6.33 -12.77
C ILE A 149 -11.07 -5.89 -14.23
N SER A 150 -11.79 -4.83 -14.58
CA SER A 150 -11.76 -4.26 -15.93
C SER A 150 -10.49 -3.41 -16.13
N ARG A 151 -10.10 -3.26 -17.40
CA ARG A 151 -9.01 -2.35 -17.79
C ARG A 151 -9.33 -0.91 -17.40
N ASP A 152 -10.55 -0.45 -17.68
CA ASP A 152 -10.97 0.93 -17.35
C ASP A 152 -10.88 1.22 -15.85
N TYR A 153 -11.22 0.25 -15.01
CA TYR A 153 -11.03 0.37 -13.57
C TYR A 153 -9.55 0.55 -13.21
N MET A 154 -8.66 -0.23 -13.83
CA MET A 154 -7.22 -0.14 -13.58
C MET A 154 -6.61 1.16 -14.10
N ASP A 155 -7.02 1.64 -15.29
CA ASP A 155 -6.58 2.93 -15.85
C ASP A 155 -6.89 4.07 -14.85
N GLN A 156 -8.10 4.08 -14.34
CA GLN A 156 -8.52 5.09 -13.35
C GLN A 156 -7.80 4.93 -12.00
N LEU A 157 -7.63 3.70 -11.53
CA LEU A 157 -6.94 3.43 -10.27
C LEU A 157 -5.47 3.89 -10.31
N VAL A 158 -4.78 3.70 -11.42
CA VAL A 158 -3.40 4.17 -11.61
C VAL A 158 -3.34 5.70 -11.53
N LEU A 159 -4.28 6.41 -12.17
CA LEU A 159 -4.36 7.87 -12.09
C LEU A 159 -4.64 8.35 -10.67
N ASP A 160 -5.54 7.67 -9.94
CA ASP A 160 -5.85 8.00 -8.55
C ASP A 160 -4.61 7.84 -7.65
N TYR A 161 -3.85 6.77 -7.83
CA TYR A 161 -2.60 6.56 -7.09
C TYR A 161 -1.58 7.65 -7.38
N HIS A 162 -1.34 8.01 -8.64
CA HIS A 162 -0.42 9.10 -8.99
C HIS A 162 -0.84 10.42 -8.34
N SER A 163 -2.09 10.81 -8.52
CA SER A 163 -2.62 12.06 -7.95
C SER A 163 -2.53 12.09 -6.43
N PHE A 164 -2.84 10.95 -5.80
CA PHE A 164 -2.78 10.85 -4.34
C PHE A 164 -1.35 10.95 -3.82
N ILE A 165 -0.40 10.24 -4.43
CA ILE A 165 1.00 10.27 -4.02
C ILE A 165 1.62 11.67 -4.19
N GLU A 166 1.31 12.36 -5.28
CA GLU A 166 1.75 13.75 -5.47
C GLU A 166 1.18 14.70 -4.40
N HIS A 167 -0.09 14.50 -4.02
CA HIS A 167 -0.69 15.27 -2.93
C HIS A 167 -0.05 14.92 -1.58
N PHE A 168 0.17 13.63 -1.32
CA PHE A 168 0.80 13.15 -0.09
C PHE A 168 2.19 13.74 0.12
N GLU A 169 3.04 13.77 -0.91
CA GLU A 169 4.38 14.36 -0.85
C GLU A 169 4.35 15.86 -0.51
N LYS A 170 3.35 16.58 -1.03
CA LYS A 170 3.18 18.02 -0.72
C LYS A 170 2.72 18.25 0.72
N MET A 171 1.86 17.37 1.23
CA MET A 171 1.31 17.49 2.59
C MET A 171 2.25 16.92 3.66
N HIS A 172 3.14 16.01 3.29
CA HIS A 172 4.05 15.30 4.18
C HIS A 172 5.50 15.34 3.67
N PRO A 173 6.09 16.55 3.49
CA PRO A 173 7.45 16.69 2.95
C PRO A 173 8.52 16.05 3.85
N GLU A 174 8.17 15.78 5.10
CA GLU A 174 9.03 15.07 6.05
C GLU A 174 9.10 13.56 5.80
N ILE A 175 8.21 12.99 4.98
CA ILE A 175 8.19 11.55 4.67
C ILE A 175 8.69 11.33 3.25
N PRO A 176 9.91 10.83 3.04
CA PRO A 176 10.41 10.56 1.71
C PRO A 176 9.58 9.50 1.00
N VAL A 177 9.25 9.78 -0.26
CA VAL A 177 8.60 8.83 -1.17
C VAL A 177 9.62 8.40 -2.22
N ILE A 178 9.99 7.13 -2.22
CA ILE A 178 10.87 6.53 -3.23
C ILE A 178 9.98 5.92 -4.33
N ARG A 179 10.22 6.27 -5.58
CA ARG A 179 9.42 5.82 -6.72
C ARG A 179 10.21 4.80 -7.56
N PHE A 180 9.59 3.66 -7.86
CA PHE A 180 10.15 2.65 -8.78
C PHE A 180 9.17 2.31 -9.89
N ASN A 181 9.66 2.37 -11.11
CA ASN A 181 8.90 2.00 -12.30
C ASN A 181 9.02 0.50 -12.57
N GLY A 182 7.92 -0.23 -12.42
CA GLY A 182 7.86 -1.67 -12.65
C GLY A 182 7.90 -2.11 -14.12
N ASP A 183 7.83 -1.17 -15.07
CA ASP A 183 8.09 -1.45 -16.48
C ASP A 183 9.59 -1.47 -16.79
N GLN A 184 10.40 -0.82 -15.95
CA GLN A 184 11.85 -0.71 -16.13
C GLN A 184 12.64 -1.61 -15.18
N LEU A 185 12.05 -1.98 -14.03
CA LEU A 185 12.69 -2.76 -12.98
C LEU A 185 11.92 -4.05 -12.72
N ASP A 186 12.59 -5.18 -12.85
CA ASP A 186 12.03 -6.50 -12.45
C ASP A 186 12.78 -7.06 -11.24
N PHE A 187 12.51 -6.50 -10.08
CA PHE A 187 13.13 -6.93 -8.81
C PHE A 187 12.70 -8.34 -8.35
N VAL A 188 11.83 -9.03 -9.10
CA VAL A 188 11.44 -10.42 -8.83
C VAL A 188 12.34 -11.40 -9.59
N LYS A 189 12.67 -11.09 -10.85
CA LYS A 189 13.45 -11.97 -11.72
C LYS A 189 14.90 -11.53 -11.88
N ASN A 190 15.19 -10.23 -11.70
CA ASN A 190 16.53 -9.66 -11.87
C ASN A 190 17.17 -9.30 -10.52
N PRO A 191 18.23 -10.01 -10.08
CA PRO A 191 18.92 -9.73 -8.81
C PRO A 191 19.58 -8.34 -8.76
N ASP A 192 20.02 -7.78 -9.90
CA ASP A 192 20.66 -6.47 -9.95
C ASP A 192 19.62 -5.36 -9.70
N ASP A 193 18.41 -5.50 -10.28
CA ASP A 193 17.30 -4.59 -10.01
C ASP A 193 16.89 -4.66 -8.53
N LEU A 194 16.81 -5.86 -7.96
CA LEU A 194 16.51 -6.04 -6.53
C LEU A 194 17.57 -5.37 -5.66
N SER A 195 18.86 -5.57 -5.97
CA SER A 195 19.98 -4.97 -5.25
C SER A 195 19.92 -3.44 -5.31
N TYR A 196 19.61 -2.88 -6.48
CA TYR A 196 19.44 -1.43 -6.66
C TYR A 196 18.29 -0.88 -5.80
N VAL A 197 17.12 -1.54 -5.84
CA VAL A 197 15.93 -1.14 -5.07
C VAL A 197 16.23 -1.18 -3.56
N LEU A 198 16.79 -2.28 -3.06
CA LEU A 198 17.11 -2.46 -1.64
C LEU A 198 18.17 -1.45 -1.17
N LYS A 199 19.20 -1.19 -1.98
CA LYS A 199 20.21 -0.20 -1.67
C LYS A 199 19.60 1.20 -1.56
N THR A 200 18.77 1.60 -2.50
CA THR A 200 18.10 2.92 -2.51
C THR A 200 17.26 3.11 -1.24
N ILE A 201 16.48 2.08 -0.84
CA ILE A 201 15.69 2.12 0.39
C ILE A 201 16.57 2.27 1.62
N LYS A 202 17.66 1.49 1.70
CA LYS A 202 18.62 1.54 2.82
C LYS A 202 19.27 2.92 2.95
N ASP A 203 19.74 3.47 1.84
CA ASP A 203 20.42 4.78 1.82
C ASP A 203 19.46 5.90 2.27
N THR A 204 18.20 5.85 1.83
CA THR A 204 17.17 6.81 2.26
C THR A 204 16.88 6.70 3.77
N LEU A 205 16.77 5.50 4.32
CA LEU A 205 16.56 5.29 5.75
C LEU A 205 17.73 5.80 6.58
N GLN A 206 18.97 5.62 6.10
CA GLN A 206 20.19 6.11 6.78
C GLN A 206 20.24 7.63 6.77
N GLN A 207 19.98 8.30 5.64
CA GLN A 207 19.94 9.75 5.53
C GLN A 207 18.94 10.37 6.50
N ARG A 208 17.76 9.77 6.62
CA ARG A 208 16.73 10.24 7.57
C ARG A 208 17.14 10.05 9.02
N SER A 209 17.85 8.98 9.35
CA SER A 209 18.33 8.74 10.71
C SER A 209 19.40 9.76 11.17
N LEU A 210 20.03 10.48 10.24
CA LEU A 210 21.01 11.54 10.53
C LEU A 210 20.36 12.92 10.65
N GLN A 211 19.10 13.08 10.21
CA GLN A 211 18.35 14.35 10.23
C GLN A 211 17.44 14.51 11.46
N LEU A 212 17.26 13.44 12.23
CA LEU A 212 16.45 13.38 13.46
C LEU A 212 17.35 13.17 14.69
#